data_fe46ca122355ac988f5c0a82432a42bf
#
_entry.id   fe46ca122355ac988f5c0a82432a42bf
#
_cell.length_a   1.000
_cell.length_b   1.000
_cell.length_c   1.000
_cell.angle_alpha   90.00
_cell.angle_beta   90.00
_cell.angle_gamma   90.00
#
_symmetry.space_group_name_H-M   'P 1'
#
loop_
_entity.id
_entity.type
_entity.pdbx_description
1 polymer ?
#
loop_
_entity_poly.entity_id
_entity_poly.type
_entity_poly.pdbx_seq_one_letter_code
_entity_poly.pdbx_strand_id
1 'polypeptide(L)'
;SMGSLLLAAGEPGMRRCLPNAQVMLHQPSGGAQGQAADIAIVAKEILKTREKLNKIYVSHTGKDVEAIERVMDRDTYFTAEEAKEFGVVDEVVAARERPGSQDEEPLERAA
;
A
#
# COMPACT_ATOMS: atom_id res chain seq x y z
N SER A 1 -4.94 -2.69 4.80
CA SER A 1 -3.95 -3.56 4.16
C SER A 1 -4.37 -4.01 2.77
N MET A 2 -5.56 -4.51 2.64
CA MET A 2 -6.04 -4.92 1.30
C MET A 2 -6.18 -3.73 0.36
N GLY A 3 -6.50 -2.55 0.87
CA GLY A 3 -6.51 -1.31 0.10
C GLY A 3 -5.16 -0.96 -0.50
N SER A 4 -4.08 -1.10 0.27
CA SER A 4 -2.72 -0.84 -0.21
C SER A 4 -2.29 -1.88 -1.27
N LEU A 5 -2.73 -3.13 -1.13
CA LEU A 5 -2.48 -4.16 -2.13
C LEU A 5 -3.15 -3.82 -3.47
N LEU A 6 -4.43 -3.44 -3.42
CA LEU A 6 -5.17 -3.04 -4.61
C LEU A 6 -4.56 -1.81 -5.29
N LEU A 7 -4.11 -0.85 -4.50
CA LEU A 7 -3.43 0.34 -5.01
C LEU A 7 -2.12 -0.04 -5.72
N ALA A 8 -1.28 -0.81 -5.07
CA ALA A 8 0.00 -1.25 -5.62
C ALA A 8 -0.15 -2.11 -6.88
N ALA A 9 -1.21 -2.91 -6.96
CA ALA A 9 -1.50 -3.81 -8.06
C ALA A 9 -2.17 -3.14 -9.26
N GLY A 10 -2.37 -1.82 -9.24
CA GLY A 10 -2.88 -1.06 -10.37
C GLY A 10 -1.93 -1.08 -11.57
N GLU A 11 -2.41 -0.56 -12.68
CA GLU A 11 -1.62 -0.47 -13.91
C GLU A 11 -0.34 0.34 -13.67
N PRO A 12 0.84 -0.20 -13.99
CA PRO A 12 2.10 0.53 -13.85
C PRO A 12 2.07 1.87 -14.58
N GLY A 13 2.54 2.91 -13.91
CA GLY A 13 2.51 4.30 -14.42
C GLY A 13 1.21 5.04 -14.15
N MET A 14 0.17 4.36 -13.70
CA MET A 14 -1.16 4.95 -13.50
C MET A 14 -1.63 4.93 -12.03
N ARG A 15 -0.81 4.45 -11.13
CA ARG A 15 -1.14 4.42 -9.69
C ARG A 15 -0.87 5.79 -9.09
N ARG A 16 -1.90 6.43 -8.56
CA ARG A 16 -1.84 7.83 -8.10
C ARG A 16 -2.41 7.99 -6.72
N CYS A 17 -1.92 8.97 -5.98
CA CYS A 17 -2.51 9.42 -4.73
C CYS A 17 -2.44 10.94 -4.60
N LEU A 18 -3.28 11.48 -3.75
CA LEU A 18 -3.26 12.91 -3.41
C LEU A 18 -2.18 13.21 -2.38
N PRO A 19 -1.73 14.48 -2.25
CA PRO A 19 -0.58 14.83 -1.40
C PRO A 19 -0.76 14.52 0.08
N ASN A 20 -1.99 14.54 0.58
CA ASN A 20 -2.29 14.27 1.98
C ASN A 20 -2.76 12.83 2.22
N ALA A 21 -2.68 11.99 1.21
CA ALA A 21 -3.02 10.58 1.36
C ALA A 21 -2.01 9.87 2.24
N GLN A 22 -2.48 8.87 2.95
CA GLN A 22 -1.67 8.00 3.77
C GLN A 22 -1.89 6.56 3.34
N VAL A 23 -0.83 5.81 3.17
CA VAL A 23 -0.88 4.40 2.80
C VAL A 23 -0.26 3.58 3.92
N MET A 24 -0.95 2.54 4.35
CA MET A 24 -0.45 1.64 5.37
C MET A 24 -0.23 0.25 4.78
N LEU A 25 0.94 -0.30 5.06
CA LEU A 25 1.25 -1.70 4.80
C LEU A 25 1.38 -2.45 6.12
N HIS A 26 0.76 -3.60 6.21
CA HIS A 26 0.93 -4.50 7.35
C HIS A 26 0.68 -5.95 6.93
N GLN A 27 1.27 -6.86 7.69
CA GLN A 27 1.10 -8.29 7.43
C GLN A 27 -0.33 -8.74 7.74
N PRO A 28 -0.80 -9.84 7.11
CA PRO A 28 -2.08 -10.41 7.48
C PRO A 28 -2.04 -10.83 8.94
N SER A 29 -3.13 -10.57 9.64
CA SER A 29 -3.31 -10.95 11.02
C SER A 29 -4.47 -11.91 11.14
N GLY A 30 -4.46 -12.72 12.17
CA GLY A 30 -5.53 -13.65 12.45
C GLY A 30 -5.29 -14.36 13.75
N GLY A 31 -6.29 -15.06 14.20
CA GLY A 31 -6.24 -15.84 15.41
C GLY A 31 -7.05 -17.11 15.27
N ALA A 32 -6.81 -18.05 16.17
CA ALA A 32 -7.54 -19.30 16.22
C ALA A 32 -7.75 -19.70 17.68
N GLN A 33 -8.87 -20.37 17.94
CA GLN A 33 -9.19 -20.96 19.23
C GLN A 33 -9.50 -22.44 19.02
N GLY A 34 -9.33 -23.23 20.06
CA GLY A 34 -9.65 -24.64 20.03
C GLY A 34 -8.43 -25.52 20.24
N GLN A 35 -8.44 -26.71 19.62
CA GLN A 35 -7.38 -27.68 19.78
C GLN A 35 -6.08 -27.26 19.10
N ALA A 36 -4.94 -27.69 19.65
CA ALA A 36 -3.62 -27.37 19.14
C ALA A 36 -3.45 -27.71 17.64
N ALA A 37 -4.03 -28.80 17.19
CA ALA A 37 -3.98 -29.21 15.78
C ALA A 37 -4.71 -28.20 14.87
N ASP A 38 -5.84 -27.67 15.32
CA ASP A 38 -6.60 -26.66 14.55
C ASP A 38 -5.87 -25.31 14.53
N ILE A 39 -5.29 -24.92 15.65
CA ILE A 39 -4.46 -23.71 15.73
C ILE A 39 -3.28 -23.80 14.77
N ALA A 40 -2.62 -24.94 14.70
CA ALA A 40 -1.49 -25.17 13.79
C ALA A 40 -1.91 -25.05 12.32
N ILE A 41 -3.08 -25.56 11.94
CA ILE A 41 -3.62 -25.46 10.58
C ILE A 41 -3.85 -23.99 10.21
N VAL A 42 -4.51 -23.21 11.10
CA VAL A 42 -4.78 -21.79 10.86
C VAL A 42 -3.48 -20.99 10.76
N ALA A 43 -2.52 -21.24 11.65
CA ALA A 43 -1.21 -20.58 11.60
C ALA A 43 -0.49 -20.83 10.27
N LYS A 44 -0.53 -22.05 9.78
CA LYS A 44 0.06 -22.44 8.48
C LYS A 44 -0.60 -21.68 7.32
N GLU A 45 -1.93 -21.55 7.32
CA GLU A 45 -2.65 -20.80 6.30
C GLU A 45 -2.34 -19.30 6.34
N ILE A 46 -2.20 -18.72 7.52
CA ILE A 46 -1.81 -17.30 7.68
C ILE A 46 -0.40 -17.08 7.10
N LEU A 47 0.55 -17.98 7.37
CA LEU A 47 1.90 -17.90 6.83
C LEU A 47 1.93 -18.02 5.30
N LYS A 48 1.12 -18.90 4.73
CA LYS A 48 0.97 -19.00 3.28
C LYS A 48 0.41 -17.73 2.66
N THR A 49 -0.59 -17.15 3.28
CA THR A 49 -1.19 -15.88 2.83
C THR A 49 -0.17 -14.76 2.89
N ARG A 50 0.60 -14.66 3.97
CA ARG A 50 1.69 -13.70 4.12
C ARG A 50 2.70 -13.81 2.98
N GLU A 51 3.13 -15.03 2.67
CA GLU A 51 4.09 -15.27 1.59
C GLU A 51 3.54 -14.84 0.22
N LYS A 52 2.27 -15.15 -0.07
CA LYS A 52 1.60 -14.72 -1.30
C LYS A 52 1.53 -13.20 -1.41
N LEU A 53 1.13 -12.52 -0.34
CA LEU A 53 1.04 -11.07 -0.31
C LEU A 53 2.40 -10.42 -0.50
N ASN A 54 3.44 -10.93 0.15
CA ASN A 54 4.80 -10.44 -0.01
C ASN A 54 5.26 -10.53 -1.47
N LYS A 55 4.99 -11.64 -2.13
CA LYS A 55 5.32 -11.82 -3.56
C LYS A 55 4.59 -10.84 -4.46
N ILE A 56 3.32 -10.56 -4.17
CA ILE A 56 2.53 -9.58 -4.92
C ILE A 56 3.14 -8.18 -4.76
N TYR A 57 3.49 -7.77 -3.54
CA TYR A 57 4.14 -6.49 -3.31
C TYR A 57 5.50 -6.40 -4.00
N VAL A 58 6.32 -7.44 -3.94
CA VAL A 58 7.60 -7.50 -4.67
C VAL A 58 7.39 -7.25 -6.16
N SER A 59 6.42 -7.93 -6.75
CA SER A 59 6.10 -7.82 -8.17
C SER A 59 5.70 -6.38 -8.57
N HIS A 60 4.92 -5.71 -7.74
CA HIS A 60 4.35 -4.40 -8.09
C HIS A 60 5.16 -3.20 -7.60
N THR A 61 5.96 -3.35 -6.56
CA THR A 61 6.77 -2.24 -6.03
C THR A 61 8.19 -2.23 -6.58
N GLY A 62 8.68 -3.34 -7.08
CA GLY A 62 10.08 -3.51 -7.50
C GLY A 62 11.06 -3.64 -6.33
N LYS A 63 10.57 -3.71 -5.09
CA LYS A 63 11.41 -3.95 -3.92
C LYS A 63 11.69 -5.44 -3.76
N ASP A 64 12.80 -5.78 -3.12
CA ASP A 64 13.10 -7.17 -2.81
C ASP A 64 12.23 -7.69 -1.65
N VAL A 65 12.21 -9.01 -1.50
CA VAL A 65 11.42 -9.69 -0.47
C VAL A 65 11.78 -9.20 0.94
N GLU A 66 13.04 -8.96 1.20
CA GLU A 66 13.53 -8.53 2.51
C GLU A 66 13.04 -7.14 2.88
N ALA A 67 13.01 -6.22 1.92
CA ALA A 67 12.46 -4.88 2.12
C ALA A 67 10.96 -4.93 2.39
N ILE A 68 10.22 -5.77 1.66
CA ILE A 68 8.80 -5.97 1.89
C ILE A 68 8.54 -6.58 3.27
N GLU A 69 9.27 -7.61 3.65
CA GLU A 69 9.13 -8.25 4.96
C GLU A 69 9.37 -7.27 6.12
N ARG A 70 10.38 -6.41 6.01
CA ARG A 70 10.65 -5.38 7.04
C ARG A 70 9.49 -4.41 7.19
N VAL A 71 8.93 -3.96 6.08
CA VAL A 71 7.81 -3.03 6.07
C VAL A 71 6.53 -3.68 6.61
N MET A 72 6.32 -4.95 6.29
CA MET A 72 5.13 -5.71 6.69
C MET A 72 5.18 -6.24 8.12
N ASP A 73 6.35 -6.27 8.77
CA ASP A 73 6.52 -6.82 10.12
C ASP A 73 5.72 -6.04 11.17
N ARG A 74 5.63 -4.74 11.01
CA ARG A 74 4.83 -3.83 11.82
C ARG A 74 3.97 -2.97 10.92
N ASP A 75 2.91 -2.38 11.47
CA ASP A 75 2.12 -1.41 10.74
C ASP A 75 3.00 -0.25 10.30
N THR A 76 3.23 -0.13 9.01
CA THR A 76 4.04 0.92 8.43
C THR A 76 3.17 1.90 7.67
N TYR A 77 3.24 3.16 8.05
CA TYR A 77 2.49 4.24 7.43
C TYR A 77 3.40 5.02 6.50
N PHE A 78 2.97 5.18 5.28
CA PHE A 78 3.66 6.00 4.28
C PHE A 78 2.89 7.28 4.02
N THR A 79 3.59 8.40 3.96
CA THR A 79 3.06 9.60 3.32
C THR A 79 2.92 9.35 1.82
N ALA A 80 2.24 10.26 1.11
CA ALA A 80 2.12 10.13 -0.35
C ALA A 80 3.48 10.02 -1.04
N GLU A 81 4.43 10.88 -0.67
CA GLU A 81 5.78 10.87 -1.24
C GLU A 81 6.56 9.61 -0.88
N GLU A 82 6.47 9.15 0.36
CA GLU A 82 7.09 7.89 0.79
C GLU A 82 6.50 6.69 0.06
N ALA A 83 5.19 6.68 -0.19
CA ALA A 83 4.53 5.63 -0.96
C ALA A 83 5.04 5.60 -2.40
N LYS A 84 5.31 6.75 -2.99
CA LYS A 84 5.92 6.86 -4.31
C LYS A 84 7.36 6.34 -4.31
N GLU A 85 8.17 6.75 -3.36
CA GLU A 85 9.56 6.28 -3.24
C GLU A 85 9.65 4.77 -3.04
N PHE A 86 8.75 4.22 -2.26
CA PHE A 86 8.69 2.78 -2.02
C PHE A 86 8.15 2.00 -3.23
N GLY A 87 7.43 2.64 -4.12
CA GLY A 87 6.90 2.00 -5.33
C GLY A 87 5.46 1.52 -5.21
N VAL A 88 4.73 1.92 -4.18
CA VAL A 88 3.30 1.60 -4.03
C VAL A 88 2.47 2.41 -5.02
N VAL A 89 2.87 3.64 -5.29
CA VAL A 89 2.25 4.51 -6.29
C VAL A 89 3.31 5.05 -7.25
N ASP A 90 2.87 5.52 -8.40
CA ASP A 90 3.73 6.08 -9.44
C ASP A 90 3.78 7.60 -9.38
N GLU A 91 2.70 8.24 -8.95
CA GLU A 91 2.56 9.68 -8.99
C GLU A 91 1.76 10.22 -7.81
N VAL A 92 2.22 11.33 -7.26
CA VAL A 92 1.46 12.14 -6.30
C VAL A 92 0.90 13.33 -7.06
N VAL A 93 -0.42 13.44 -7.12
CA VAL A 93 -1.11 14.50 -7.88
C VAL A 93 -1.64 15.57 -6.93
N ALA A 94 -1.32 16.84 -7.23
CA ALA A 94 -1.68 17.96 -6.37
C ALA A 94 -3.18 18.26 -6.34
N ALA A 95 -3.87 18.02 -7.45
CA ALA A 95 -5.31 18.25 -7.57
C ALA A 95 -5.87 17.36 -8.68
N ARG A 96 -7.16 17.07 -8.56
CA ARG A 96 -7.89 16.42 -9.64
C ARG A 96 -8.15 17.43 -10.75
N GLU A 97 -7.74 17.13 -11.98
CA GLU A 97 -8.10 17.95 -13.13
C GLU A 97 -9.61 17.95 -13.32
N ARG A 98 -10.17 19.15 -13.40
CA ARG A 98 -11.58 19.35 -13.76
C ARG A 98 -11.67 19.63 -15.25
N PRO A 99 -12.55 18.97 -15.98
CA PRO A 99 -12.80 19.33 -17.39
C PRO A 99 -13.17 20.81 -17.48
N GLY A 100 -12.37 21.61 -18.21
CA GLY A 100 -12.62 23.03 -18.41
C GLY A 100 -11.96 24.00 -17.45
N SER A 101 -11.13 23.55 -16.50
CA SER A 101 -10.46 24.41 -15.51
C SER A 101 -9.11 24.98 -15.99
N GLN A 102 -9.01 25.31 -17.28
CA GLN A 102 -7.74 25.86 -17.82
C GLN A 102 -7.39 27.28 -17.31
N ASP A 103 -8.24 27.92 -16.51
CA ASP A 103 -8.12 29.33 -16.15
C ASP A 103 -8.29 29.62 -14.63
N GLU A 104 -8.19 28.65 -13.75
CA GLU A 104 -8.14 28.98 -12.32
C GLU A 104 -6.73 29.42 -11.96
N GLU A 105 -6.56 30.76 -11.81
CA GLU A 105 -5.40 31.30 -11.13
C GLU A 105 -5.25 30.61 -9.77
N PRO A 106 -4.01 30.25 -9.37
CA PRO A 106 -3.79 29.73 -8.04
C PRO A 106 -4.37 30.71 -7.04
N LEU A 107 -5.29 30.24 -6.20
CA LEU A 107 -5.78 31.01 -5.07
C LEU A 107 -4.55 31.47 -4.29
N GLU A 108 -4.23 32.76 -4.41
CA GLU A 108 -3.29 33.38 -3.49
C GLU A 108 -3.83 33.12 -2.09
N ARG A 109 -3.08 32.37 -1.31
CA ARG A 109 -3.41 32.16 0.08
C ARG A 109 -3.37 33.54 0.74
N ALA A 110 -4.52 34.02 1.16
CA ALA A 110 -4.56 35.10 2.14
C ALA A 110 -3.70 34.64 3.32
N ALA A 111 -2.66 35.34 3.56
CA ALA A 111 -1.77 35.11 4.67
C ALA A 111 -2.53 35.21 6.00
#